data_c21b2ad9f647338bb0110e436fa6b588
#
_entry.id   c21b2ad9f647338bb0110e436fa6b588
#
_cell.length_a   1.000
_cell.length_b   1.000
_cell.length_c   1.000
_cell.angle_alpha   90.00
_cell.angle_beta   90.00
_cell.angle_gamma   90.00
#
_symmetry.space_group_name_H-M   'P 1'
#
loop_
_entity.id
_entity.type
_entity.pdbx_description
1 polymer ?
#
loop_
_entity_poly.entity_id
_entity_poly.type
_entity_poly.pdbx_seq_one_letter_code
_entity_poly.pdbx_strand_id
1 'polypeptide(L)'
;PDDVESRGLGDVYKRQKQAEISESKVVITTEKGTDLWARTYYGFQNDNAPVLQIETEDKFFSFIVKTEFESSCRFDQCGVAMYLDSDNWFKASIEYEDEKIQRLGSVVTNHGYSDWATTDISSDIKSMWYRFSRRNSDYCIECSEDGKTFRQMRIFHMWEGAEKITYGIYACSPTEGSYRAAFTDMQITQCQWESDADWRVE
;
A
#
# COMPACT_ATOMS: atom_id res chain seq x y z
N PRO A 1 23.76 10.76 -1.08
CA PRO A 1 22.86 9.95 -1.88
C PRO A 1 23.34 8.52 -1.73
N ASP A 2 22.83 7.84 -0.71
CA ASP A 2 23.16 6.44 -0.48
C ASP A 2 22.19 5.61 -1.30
N ASP A 3 22.76 4.94 -2.30
CA ASP A 3 22.08 4.07 -3.22
C ASP A 3 21.29 2.98 -2.50
N VAL A 4 20.04 2.81 -2.92
CA VAL A 4 19.13 1.71 -2.58
C VAL A 4 19.71 0.33 -3.00
N GLU A 5 20.85 0.31 -3.69
CA GLU A 5 21.49 -0.88 -4.27
C GLU A 5 22.04 -1.93 -3.30
N SER A 6 22.12 -1.67 -2.00
CA SER A 6 22.81 -2.61 -1.11
C SER A 6 22.00 -3.20 0.04
N ARG A 7 20.73 -2.82 0.19
CA ARG A 7 19.85 -3.49 1.15
C ARG A 7 18.98 -4.46 0.39
N GLY A 8 19.42 -5.71 0.36
CA GLY A 8 18.74 -6.80 -0.32
C GLY A 8 17.23 -6.77 -0.06
N LEU A 9 16.44 -6.97 -1.12
CA LEU A 9 15.02 -7.30 -1.05
C LEU A 9 14.87 -8.53 -0.16
N GLY A 10 14.75 -8.29 1.16
CA GLY A 10 14.63 -9.32 2.16
C GLY A 10 13.31 -10.05 2.01
N ASP A 11 13.38 -11.33 2.04
CA ASP A 11 12.33 -12.34 2.11
C ASP A 11 10.95 -11.95 1.53
N VAL A 12 10.79 -12.30 0.28
CA VAL A 12 9.50 -12.35 -0.40
C VAL A 12 8.67 -13.46 0.24
N TYR A 13 7.77 -13.07 1.13
CA TYR A 13 6.91 -14.00 1.82
C TYR A 13 5.71 -14.38 0.95
N LYS A 14 5.74 -15.65 0.49
CA LYS A 14 4.68 -16.47 -0.14
C LYS A 14 4.05 -16.03 -1.46
N ARG A 15 4.32 -16.84 -2.50
CA ARG A 15 3.76 -16.89 -3.87
C ARG A 15 4.43 -16.00 -4.92
N GLN A 16 5.72 -16.26 -5.18
CA GLN A 16 6.56 -15.57 -6.19
C GLN A 16 6.45 -16.10 -7.62
N LYS A 17 5.36 -16.61 -8.08
CA LYS A 17 5.35 -17.06 -9.48
C LYS A 17 5.16 -15.94 -10.51
N GLN A 18 4.88 -14.70 -10.09
CA GLN A 18 4.40 -13.66 -11.02
C GLN A 18 4.95 -12.24 -10.76
N ALA A 19 6.12 -12.08 -10.16
CA ALA A 19 6.78 -10.79 -10.07
C ALA A 19 7.98 -10.70 -11.03
N GLU A 20 7.99 -9.69 -11.88
CA GLU A 20 9.12 -9.31 -12.73
C GLU A 20 9.82 -8.11 -12.08
N ILE A 21 11.08 -8.26 -11.69
CA ILE A 21 11.86 -7.23 -10.99
C ILE A 21 13.02 -6.79 -11.87
N SER A 22 13.15 -5.49 -12.07
CA SER A 22 14.29 -4.83 -12.70
C SER A 22 14.79 -3.69 -11.82
N GLU A 23 15.90 -3.05 -12.19
CA GLU A 23 16.50 -1.95 -11.41
C GLU A 23 15.54 -0.77 -11.14
N SER A 24 14.60 -0.49 -12.04
CA SER A 24 13.72 0.68 -11.96
C SER A 24 12.23 0.36 -11.90
N LYS A 25 11.86 -0.93 -12.03
CA LYS A 25 10.46 -1.33 -12.16
C LYS A 25 10.20 -2.71 -11.59
N VAL A 26 9.11 -2.81 -10.86
CA VAL A 26 8.51 -4.10 -10.46
C VAL A 26 7.17 -4.24 -11.16
N VAL A 27 6.88 -5.41 -11.69
CA VAL A 27 5.55 -5.75 -12.23
C VAL A 27 5.02 -6.97 -11.49
N ILE A 28 3.86 -6.83 -10.90
CA ILE A 28 3.12 -7.94 -10.26
C ILE A 28 1.96 -8.31 -11.18
N THR A 29 1.91 -9.56 -11.62
CA THR A 29 0.72 -10.12 -12.26
C THR A 29 -0.17 -10.73 -11.19
N THR A 30 -1.39 -10.25 -11.05
CA THR A 30 -2.30 -10.69 -10.00
C THR A 30 -2.90 -12.07 -10.30
N GLU A 31 -3.28 -12.78 -9.27
CA GLU A 31 -4.05 -14.04 -9.35
C GLU A 31 -5.46 -13.81 -8.81
N LYS A 32 -6.44 -14.43 -9.46
CA LYS A 32 -7.83 -14.41 -9.01
C LYS A 32 -7.99 -14.96 -7.60
N GLY A 33 -8.93 -14.42 -6.85
CA GLY A 33 -9.23 -14.85 -5.48
C GLY A 33 -8.18 -14.42 -4.45
N THR A 34 -7.35 -13.42 -4.78
CA THR A 34 -6.37 -12.84 -3.84
C THR A 34 -6.92 -11.55 -3.25
N ASP A 35 -6.74 -11.35 -1.94
CA ASP A 35 -7.21 -10.16 -1.22
C ASP A 35 -6.48 -9.96 0.11
N LEU A 36 -6.67 -8.80 0.71
CA LEU A 36 -6.41 -8.47 2.10
C LEU A 36 -7.69 -7.89 2.71
N TRP A 37 -8.39 -8.68 3.51
CA TRP A 37 -9.58 -8.28 4.26
C TRP A 37 -9.73 -9.11 5.53
N ALA A 38 -10.15 -8.49 6.63
CA ALA A 38 -10.39 -9.17 7.89
C ALA A 38 -11.74 -8.80 8.49
N ARG A 39 -12.63 -9.74 8.52
CA ARG A 39 -13.91 -9.91 9.26
C ARG A 39 -14.96 -8.80 9.10
N THR A 40 -14.61 -7.53 9.26
CA THR A 40 -15.56 -6.41 9.31
C THR A 40 -16.60 -6.49 8.22
N TYR A 41 -17.88 -6.40 8.59
CA TYR A 41 -19.07 -6.42 7.76
C TYR A 41 -19.28 -7.69 6.93
N TYR A 42 -18.28 -8.14 6.17
CA TYR A 42 -18.41 -9.30 5.27
C TYR A 42 -18.24 -10.65 5.96
N GLY A 43 -17.66 -10.69 7.17
CA GLY A 43 -17.50 -11.89 7.99
C GLY A 43 -16.42 -12.88 7.53
N PHE A 44 -15.74 -12.65 6.41
CA PHE A 44 -14.62 -13.48 5.96
C PHE A 44 -13.27 -12.87 6.33
N GLN A 45 -12.22 -13.68 6.27
CA GLN A 45 -10.83 -13.23 6.37
C GLN A 45 -10.05 -13.80 5.18
N ASN A 46 -9.33 -12.92 4.49
CA ASN A 46 -8.43 -13.28 3.41
C ASN A 46 -7.15 -12.43 3.54
N ASP A 47 -6.00 -13.08 3.49
CA ASP A 47 -4.68 -12.45 3.63
C ASP A 47 -3.67 -13.02 2.63
N ASN A 48 -4.15 -13.38 1.45
CA ASN A 48 -3.36 -14.08 0.45
C ASN A 48 -2.90 -13.20 -0.72
N ALA A 49 -3.13 -11.89 -0.67
CA ALA A 49 -2.58 -10.98 -1.67
C ALA A 49 -1.04 -11.02 -1.65
N PRO A 50 -0.38 -11.04 -2.81
CA PRO A 50 1.07 -10.95 -2.87
C PRO A 50 1.53 -9.55 -2.41
N VAL A 51 2.43 -9.51 -1.42
CA VAL A 51 3.10 -8.30 -0.93
C VAL A 51 4.60 -8.46 -1.13
N LEU A 52 5.21 -7.53 -1.86
CA LEU A 52 6.66 -7.40 -1.95
C LEU A 52 7.09 -6.32 -0.97
N GLN A 53 7.82 -6.70 0.08
CA GLN A 53 8.09 -5.82 1.20
C GLN A 53 9.53 -5.90 1.69
N ILE A 54 9.94 -4.83 2.33
CA ILE A 54 11.20 -4.71 3.05
C ILE A 54 10.93 -4.53 4.54
N GLU A 55 11.89 -4.92 5.34
CA GLU A 55 11.85 -4.81 6.80
C GLU A 55 12.65 -3.58 7.26
N THR A 56 12.18 -2.87 8.28
CA THR A 56 12.89 -1.75 8.87
C THR A 56 12.60 -1.56 10.36
N GLU A 57 13.58 -1.05 11.07
CA GLU A 57 13.46 -0.54 12.44
C GLU A 57 13.45 1.00 12.47
N ASP A 58 13.64 1.66 11.31
CA ASP A 58 13.61 3.12 11.22
C ASP A 58 12.24 3.65 11.66
N LYS A 59 12.25 4.56 12.62
CA LYS A 59 11.03 5.13 13.21
C LYS A 59 10.51 6.36 12.45
N PHE A 60 11.33 6.95 11.58
CA PHE A 60 11.01 8.19 10.85
C PHE A 60 11.49 8.10 9.40
N PHE A 61 10.59 7.76 8.51
CA PHE A 61 10.85 7.69 7.08
C PHE A 61 9.61 7.96 6.24
N SER A 62 9.80 8.19 4.95
CA SER A 62 8.74 8.13 3.93
C SER A 62 9.14 7.18 2.82
N PHE A 63 8.22 6.32 2.41
CA PHE A 63 8.32 5.46 1.23
C PHE A 63 7.39 6.01 0.15
N ILE A 64 7.96 6.30 -1.02
CA ILE A 64 7.24 6.84 -2.18
C ILE A 64 7.28 5.82 -3.30
N VAL A 65 6.16 5.64 -4.01
CA VAL A 65 6.07 4.76 -5.17
C VAL A 65 4.99 5.24 -6.12
N LYS A 66 5.24 5.12 -7.42
CA LYS A 66 4.23 5.26 -8.49
C LYS A 66 3.67 3.89 -8.84
N THR A 67 2.35 3.80 -8.92
CA THR A 67 1.64 2.63 -9.47
C THR A 67 1.07 2.96 -10.84
N GLU A 68 1.11 1.99 -11.76
CA GLU A 68 0.46 2.04 -13.07
C GLU A 68 -0.32 0.73 -13.26
N PHE A 69 -1.57 0.83 -13.70
CA PHE A 69 -2.48 -0.31 -13.72
C PHE A 69 -3.55 -0.19 -14.80
N GLU A 70 -3.97 -1.34 -15.33
CA GLU A 70 -5.09 -1.48 -16.25
C GLU A 70 -6.08 -2.50 -15.67
N SER A 71 -6.63 -2.15 -14.50
CA SER A 71 -7.65 -2.96 -13.84
C SER A 71 -8.89 -3.11 -14.72
N SER A 72 -9.49 -4.29 -14.72
CA SER A 72 -10.65 -4.60 -15.56
C SER A 72 -11.76 -5.36 -14.84
N CYS A 73 -11.45 -6.00 -13.73
CA CYS A 73 -12.42 -6.70 -12.91
C CYS A 73 -12.66 -5.97 -11.60
N ARG A 74 -13.89 -6.03 -11.13
CA ARG A 74 -14.27 -5.40 -9.87
C ARG A 74 -13.33 -5.83 -8.72
N PHE A 75 -12.89 -4.86 -7.94
CA PHE A 75 -11.93 -4.98 -6.84
C PHE A 75 -10.47 -5.23 -7.24
N ASP A 76 -10.12 -5.30 -8.53
CA ASP A 76 -8.71 -5.25 -8.94
C ASP A 76 -8.04 -4.04 -8.30
N GLN A 77 -6.93 -4.24 -7.61
CA GLN A 77 -6.29 -3.18 -6.83
C GLN A 77 -4.79 -3.36 -6.71
N CYS A 78 -4.07 -2.25 -6.69
CA CYS A 78 -2.64 -2.21 -6.39
C CYS A 78 -2.24 -0.92 -5.68
N GLY A 79 -1.21 -0.98 -4.87
CA GLY A 79 -0.74 0.16 -4.11
C GLY A 79 0.35 -0.20 -3.10
N VAL A 80 0.30 0.43 -1.94
CA VAL A 80 1.23 0.21 -0.85
C VAL A 80 0.59 -0.61 0.26
N ALA A 81 1.43 -1.39 0.96
CA ALA A 81 1.00 -2.16 2.11
C ALA A 81 2.06 -2.14 3.20
N MET A 82 1.62 -2.25 4.44
CA MET A 82 2.39 -2.67 5.59
C MET A 82 1.72 -3.93 6.12
N TYR A 83 2.45 -5.04 6.20
CA TYR A 83 1.90 -6.31 6.64
C TYR A 83 2.77 -6.88 7.75
N LEU A 84 2.27 -6.89 8.97
CA LEU A 84 2.97 -7.44 10.13
C LEU A 84 2.59 -8.91 10.33
N ASP A 85 1.30 -9.20 10.33
CA ASP A 85 0.70 -10.53 10.44
C ASP A 85 -0.75 -10.50 9.92
N SER A 86 -1.47 -11.64 10.00
CA SER A 86 -2.86 -11.78 9.51
C SER A 86 -3.86 -10.85 10.17
N ASP A 87 -3.59 -10.39 11.38
CA ASP A 87 -4.49 -9.57 12.19
C ASP A 87 -4.07 -8.08 12.24
N ASN A 88 -2.86 -7.76 11.74
CA ASN A 88 -2.28 -6.41 11.83
C ASN A 88 -1.59 -6.02 10.53
N TRP A 89 -2.27 -5.20 9.72
CA TRP A 89 -1.78 -4.75 8.43
C TRP A 89 -2.50 -3.49 7.94
N PHE A 90 -1.92 -2.84 6.97
CA PHE A 90 -2.45 -1.67 6.29
C PHE A 90 -2.29 -1.83 4.78
N LYS A 91 -3.24 -1.34 4.01
CA LYS A 91 -3.11 -1.15 2.55
C LYS A 91 -3.72 0.17 2.10
N ALA A 92 -3.17 0.75 1.04
CA ALA A 92 -3.78 1.86 0.31
C ALA A 92 -3.63 1.64 -1.19
N SER A 93 -4.70 1.88 -1.94
CA SER A 93 -4.79 1.58 -3.37
C SER A 93 -5.90 2.35 -4.07
N ILE A 94 -5.89 2.28 -5.38
CA ILE A 94 -7.09 2.42 -6.19
C ILE A 94 -7.65 1.02 -6.41
N GLU A 95 -8.96 0.89 -6.20
CA GLU A 95 -9.73 -0.35 -6.35
C GLU A 95 -10.77 -0.13 -7.45
N TYR A 96 -10.72 -0.94 -8.51
CA TYR A 96 -11.62 -0.82 -9.64
C TYR A 96 -13.05 -1.20 -9.28
N GLU A 97 -14.02 -0.38 -9.60
CA GLU A 97 -15.44 -0.68 -9.42
C GLU A 97 -16.13 -0.97 -10.76
N ASP A 98 -16.08 -0.04 -11.71
CA ASP A 98 -16.67 -0.18 -13.03
C ASP A 98 -15.98 0.76 -14.06
N GLU A 99 -16.55 0.85 -15.27
CA GLU A 99 -16.00 1.68 -16.36
C GLU A 99 -16.03 3.20 -16.07
N LYS A 100 -16.74 3.64 -15.06
CA LYS A 100 -16.92 5.07 -14.74
C LYS A 100 -16.16 5.48 -13.49
N ILE A 101 -16.19 4.63 -12.46
CA ILE A 101 -15.60 4.93 -11.17
C ILE A 101 -14.67 3.83 -10.70
N GLN A 102 -13.72 4.26 -9.90
CA GLN A 102 -12.88 3.40 -9.07
C GLN A 102 -12.71 4.08 -7.71
N ARG A 103 -12.29 3.34 -6.71
CA ARG A 103 -12.24 3.80 -5.34
C ARG A 103 -10.80 4.00 -4.89
N LEU A 104 -10.41 5.24 -4.69
CA LEU A 104 -9.17 5.56 -4.01
C LEU A 104 -9.42 5.38 -2.51
N GLY A 105 -8.73 4.44 -1.89
CA GLY A 105 -9.02 4.09 -0.52
C GLY A 105 -7.85 3.54 0.27
N SER A 106 -8.13 3.27 1.54
CA SER A 106 -7.20 2.64 2.46
C SER A 106 -7.94 1.75 3.45
N VAL A 107 -7.28 0.67 3.84
CA VAL A 107 -7.75 -0.24 4.89
C VAL A 107 -6.69 -0.32 5.97
N VAL A 108 -7.10 -0.16 7.21
CA VAL A 108 -6.29 -0.43 8.40
C VAL A 108 -6.90 -1.61 9.14
N THR A 109 -6.11 -2.63 9.37
CA THR A 109 -6.53 -3.80 10.16
C THR A 109 -5.71 -3.84 11.44
N ASN A 110 -6.38 -3.69 12.56
CA ASN A 110 -5.84 -3.88 13.90
C ASN A 110 -6.61 -4.99 14.59
N HIS A 111 -5.90 -5.93 15.21
CA HIS A 111 -6.48 -7.06 15.96
C HIS A 111 -7.54 -7.83 15.16
N GLY A 112 -7.31 -7.98 13.84
CA GLY A 112 -8.14 -8.79 12.96
C GLY A 112 -9.46 -8.18 12.52
N TYR A 113 -9.61 -6.85 12.62
CA TYR A 113 -10.77 -6.14 12.07
C TYR A 113 -10.32 -5.00 11.16
N SER A 114 -10.86 -5.01 9.94
CA SER A 114 -10.57 -4.02 8.90
C SER A 114 -11.45 -2.78 9.05
N ASP A 115 -10.82 -1.61 8.92
CA ASP A 115 -11.45 -0.29 8.83
C ASP A 115 -11.14 0.29 7.45
N TRP A 116 -12.16 0.49 6.63
CA TRP A 116 -12.03 0.90 5.22
C TRP A 116 -12.64 2.29 4.98
N ALA A 117 -11.88 3.16 4.34
CA ALA A 117 -12.34 4.45 3.87
C ALA A 117 -12.01 4.64 2.39
N THR A 118 -12.94 5.20 1.62
CA THR A 118 -12.82 5.40 0.18
C THR A 118 -13.34 6.75 -0.28
N THR A 119 -12.84 7.16 -1.47
CA THR A 119 -13.37 8.29 -2.26
C THR A 119 -13.49 7.82 -3.70
N ASP A 120 -14.63 8.06 -4.32
CA ASP A 120 -14.84 7.76 -5.73
C ASP A 120 -14.01 8.71 -6.61
N ILE A 121 -13.31 8.15 -7.57
CA ILE A 121 -12.53 8.87 -8.58
C ILE A 121 -12.83 8.29 -9.97
N SER A 122 -12.47 9.03 -11.03
CA SER A 122 -12.67 8.56 -12.42
C SER A 122 -11.86 7.29 -12.70
N SER A 123 -12.45 6.33 -13.39
CA SER A 123 -11.75 5.15 -13.91
C SER A 123 -10.77 5.46 -15.04
N ASP A 124 -10.73 6.70 -15.55
CA ASP A 124 -9.72 7.15 -16.50
C ASP A 124 -8.33 7.33 -15.87
N ILE A 125 -8.26 7.46 -14.53
CA ILE A 125 -7.00 7.52 -13.81
C ILE A 125 -6.35 6.13 -13.85
N LYS A 126 -5.16 6.03 -14.47
CA LYS A 126 -4.42 4.76 -14.65
C LYS A 126 -3.08 4.73 -13.92
N SER A 127 -2.78 5.78 -13.16
CA SER A 127 -1.59 5.84 -12.32
C SER A 127 -1.83 6.67 -11.08
N MET A 128 -1.10 6.34 -10.00
CA MET A 128 -1.15 7.09 -8.75
C MET A 128 0.18 6.95 -8.03
N TRP A 129 0.71 8.04 -7.49
CA TRP A 129 1.80 8.01 -6.51
C TRP A 129 1.23 7.89 -5.11
N TYR A 130 1.89 7.08 -4.29
CA TYR A 130 1.64 6.97 -2.86
C TYR A 130 2.87 7.39 -2.10
N ARG A 131 2.66 8.08 -0.97
CA ARG A 131 3.68 8.35 0.02
C ARG A 131 3.21 7.82 1.37
N PHE A 132 3.86 6.76 1.83
CA PHE A 132 3.64 6.14 3.13
C PHE A 132 4.72 6.63 4.08
N SER A 133 4.33 7.32 5.15
CA SER A 133 5.23 7.93 6.12
C SER A 133 5.03 7.33 7.50
N ARG A 134 6.13 7.13 8.22
CA ARG A 134 6.15 6.61 9.60
C ARG A 134 6.69 7.64 10.56
N ARG A 135 6.03 7.76 11.73
CA ARG A 135 6.50 8.44 12.95
C ARG A 135 6.20 7.56 14.17
N ASN A 136 7.19 6.78 14.62
CA ASN A 136 7.05 5.75 15.65
C ASN A 136 6.00 4.70 15.27
N SER A 137 4.85 4.66 15.95
CA SER A 137 3.71 3.75 15.66
C SER A 137 2.56 4.45 14.95
N ASP A 138 2.76 5.71 14.55
CA ASP A 138 1.80 6.50 13.79
C ASP A 138 2.23 6.59 12.33
N TYR A 139 1.25 6.55 11.46
CA TYR A 139 1.47 6.47 10.03
C TYR A 139 0.57 7.44 9.29
N CYS A 140 1.10 7.99 8.21
CA CYS A 140 0.34 8.78 7.26
C CYS A 140 0.44 8.17 5.87
N ILE A 141 -0.66 8.09 5.17
CA ILE A 141 -0.71 7.78 3.74
C ILE A 141 -1.24 8.98 2.98
N GLU A 142 -0.54 9.32 1.92
CA GLU A 142 -0.86 10.39 1.00
C GLU A 142 -0.83 9.86 -0.43
N CYS A 143 -1.57 10.51 -1.32
CA CYS A 143 -1.57 10.21 -2.75
C CYS A 143 -1.31 11.45 -3.59
N SER A 144 -0.88 11.24 -4.83
CA SER A 144 -0.63 12.29 -5.81
C SER A 144 -0.84 11.76 -7.24
N GLU A 145 -1.46 12.56 -8.10
CA GLU A 145 -1.62 12.23 -9.53
C GLU A 145 -0.40 12.68 -10.35
N ASP A 146 0.37 13.65 -9.86
CA ASP A 146 1.51 14.26 -10.55
C ASP A 146 2.89 13.92 -9.96
N GLY A 147 2.91 13.21 -8.81
CA GLY A 147 4.11 12.88 -8.05
C GLY A 147 4.78 14.07 -7.35
N LYS A 148 4.12 15.23 -7.32
CA LYS A 148 4.65 16.48 -6.74
C LYS A 148 3.77 17.01 -5.63
N THR A 149 2.46 17.09 -5.87
CA THR A 149 1.48 17.59 -4.92
C THR A 149 0.79 16.42 -4.24
N PHE A 150 1.17 16.15 -3.01
CA PHE A 150 0.60 15.07 -2.21
C PHE A 150 -0.55 15.59 -1.35
N ARG A 151 -1.62 14.79 -1.27
CA ARG A 151 -2.77 15.04 -0.39
C ARG A 151 -2.95 13.87 0.57
N GLN A 152 -3.25 14.17 1.81
CA GLN A 152 -3.50 13.18 2.85
C GLN A 152 -4.73 12.33 2.52
N MET A 153 -4.59 11.01 2.62
CA MET A 153 -5.70 10.06 2.58
C MET A 153 -6.11 9.65 3.99
N ARG A 154 -5.13 9.32 4.83
CA ARG A 154 -5.39 8.86 6.20
C ARG A 154 -4.18 9.07 7.10
N ILE A 155 -4.42 9.36 8.37
CA ILE A 155 -3.51 9.16 9.49
C ILE A 155 -4.06 8.00 10.32
N PHE A 156 -3.20 7.10 10.77
CA PHE A 156 -3.62 5.96 11.57
C PHE A 156 -2.52 5.49 12.54
N HIS A 157 -2.94 4.78 13.56
CA HIS A 157 -2.07 4.10 14.52
C HIS A 157 -2.09 2.60 14.27
N MET A 158 -0.92 1.95 14.41
CA MET A 158 -0.79 0.50 14.37
C MET A 158 -0.23 0.02 15.70
N TRP A 159 -1.05 -0.67 16.47
CA TRP A 159 -0.69 -1.10 17.83
C TRP A 159 0.55 -2.00 17.87
N GLU A 160 0.67 -2.90 16.91
CA GLU A 160 1.81 -3.82 16.79
C GLU A 160 2.98 -3.24 15.97
N GLY A 161 2.86 -1.99 15.49
CA GLY A 161 3.84 -1.34 14.61
C GLY A 161 4.90 -0.50 15.35
N ALA A 162 5.16 -0.76 16.65
CA ALA A 162 6.03 0.09 17.45
C ALA A 162 7.53 -0.10 17.16
N GLU A 163 7.96 -1.35 16.92
CA GLU A 163 9.36 -1.69 16.76
C GLU A 163 9.72 -1.91 15.29
N LYS A 164 9.90 -3.12 14.90
CA LYS A 164 10.21 -3.53 13.54
C LYS A 164 8.92 -3.66 12.73
N ILE A 165 8.92 -3.15 11.49
CA ILE A 165 7.81 -3.29 10.56
C ILE A 165 8.28 -3.80 9.21
N THR A 166 7.34 -4.35 8.44
CA THR A 166 7.51 -4.67 7.02
C THR A 166 6.54 -3.86 6.19
N TYR A 167 7.00 -3.25 5.11
CA TYR A 167 6.19 -2.43 4.21
C TYR A 167 6.69 -2.54 2.77
N GLY A 168 5.84 -2.19 1.84
CA GLY A 168 6.20 -2.20 0.42
C GLY A 168 4.99 -2.08 -0.49
N ILE A 169 4.96 -2.87 -1.54
CA ILE A 169 3.96 -2.81 -2.60
C ILE A 169 3.13 -4.10 -2.66
N TYR A 170 1.89 -3.98 -3.10
CA TYR A 170 1.01 -5.12 -3.30
C TYR A 170 0.10 -4.94 -4.51
N ALA A 171 -0.42 -6.04 -5.03
CA ALA A 171 -1.49 -6.07 -6.01
C ALA A 171 -2.32 -7.33 -5.83
N CYS A 172 -3.63 -7.25 -6.06
CA CYS A 172 -4.52 -8.41 -5.98
C CYS A 172 -5.75 -8.27 -6.87
N SER A 173 -6.39 -9.40 -7.13
CA SER A 173 -7.65 -9.54 -7.86
C SER A 173 -8.61 -10.40 -7.06
N PRO A 174 -9.47 -9.80 -6.22
CA PRO A 174 -10.38 -10.54 -5.34
C PRO A 174 -11.42 -11.39 -6.08
N THR A 175 -11.79 -11.01 -7.29
CA THR A 175 -12.74 -11.74 -8.14
C THR A 175 -12.05 -12.62 -9.19
N GLU A 176 -12.63 -12.76 -10.35
CA GLU A 176 -12.12 -13.64 -11.43
C GLU A 176 -11.02 -13.00 -12.28
N GLY A 177 -10.61 -11.77 -11.96
CA GLY A 177 -9.63 -11.00 -12.72
C GLY A 177 -8.19 -11.45 -12.55
N SER A 178 -7.38 -11.02 -13.50
CA SER A 178 -5.91 -11.01 -13.42
C SER A 178 -5.42 -9.85 -14.29
N TYR A 179 -4.56 -9.01 -13.76
CA TYR A 179 -3.99 -7.87 -14.49
C TYR A 179 -2.53 -7.65 -14.09
N ARG A 180 -1.86 -6.76 -14.81
CA ARG A 180 -0.47 -6.39 -14.53
C ARG A 180 -0.42 -5.02 -13.86
N ALA A 181 0.04 -5.00 -12.61
CA ALA A 181 0.33 -3.77 -11.87
C ALA A 181 1.82 -3.47 -11.97
N ALA A 182 2.18 -2.27 -12.37
CA ALA A 182 3.56 -1.82 -12.45
C ALA A 182 3.86 -0.79 -11.37
N PHE A 183 5.05 -0.89 -10.79
CA PHE A 183 5.53 -0.01 -9.72
C PHE A 183 6.88 0.58 -10.14
N THR A 184 6.98 1.89 -10.10
CA THR A 184 8.17 2.66 -10.47
C THR A 184 8.44 3.78 -9.45
N ASP A 185 9.51 4.52 -9.63
CA ASP A 185 9.87 5.69 -8.81
C ASP A 185 9.90 5.41 -7.31
N MET A 186 10.30 4.19 -6.94
CA MET A 186 10.38 3.78 -5.54
C MET A 186 11.54 4.49 -4.83
N GLN A 187 11.22 5.18 -3.74
CA GLN A 187 12.20 5.94 -2.96
C GLN A 187 11.92 5.79 -1.47
N ILE A 188 12.99 5.68 -0.69
CA ILE A 188 12.94 5.80 0.77
C ILE A 188 13.67 7.10 1.12
N THR A 189 13.01 7.97 1.84
CA THR A 189 13.53 9.29 2.21
C THR A 189 13.41 9.53 3.71
N GLN A 190 14.00 10.61 4.19
CA GLN A 190 13.63 11.14 5.51
C GLN A 190 12.13 11.40 5.54
N CYS A 191 11.54 11.31 6.73
CA CYS A 191 10.10 11.50 6.90
C CYS A 191 9.63 12.85 6.36
N GLN A 192 8.77 12.82 5.36
CA GLN A 192 8.19 14.00 4.72
C GLN A 192 6.82 14.36 5.31
N TRP A 193 6.29 13.55 6.21
CA TRP A 193 5.11 13.90 6.98
C TRP A 193 5.53 14.81 8.14
N GLU A 194 5.28 16.10 7.97
CA GLU A 194 5.61 17.11 8.98
C GLU A 194 4.70 16.94 10.20
N SER A 195 5.27 17.06 11.40
CA SER A 195 4.45 17.15 12.60
C SER A 195 3.96 18.60 12.72
N ASP A 196 2.67 18.81 12.78
CA ASP A 196 2.10 20.07 13.24
C ASP A 196 2.43 20.22 14.73
N ALA A 197 3.65 20.70 15.00
CA ALA A 197 4.14 20.89 16.36
C ALA A 197 3.32 21.91 17.17
N ASP A 198 2.50 22.70 16.47
CA ASP A 198 1.66 23.77 17.04
C ASP A 198 0.32 23.26 17.65
N TRP A 199 0.03 21.98 17.56
CA TRP A 199 -1.18 21.38 18.18
C TRP A 199 -1.02 21.01 19.66
N ARG A 200 0.14 21.25 20.24
CA ARG A 200 0.30 21.08 21.69
C ARG A 200 -0.38 22.23 22.41
N VAL A 201 -1.67 22.04 22.70
CA VAL A 201 -2.34 22.82 23.71
C VAL A 201 -1.62 22.58 25.03
N GLU A 202 -1.09 23.63 25.62
CA GLU A 202 -0.48 23.65 26.95
C GLU A 202 -1.44 23.13 28.02
#